data_0bdf6e50e70e7591f4741fcc4565744a
#
_entry.id   0bdf6e50e70e7591f4741fcc4565744a
#
_cell.length_a   1.000
_cell.length_b   1.000
_cell.length_c   1.000
_cell.angle_alpha   90.00
_cell.angle_beta   90.00
_cell.angle_gamma   90.00
#
_symmetry.space_group_name_H-M   'P 1'
#
loop_
_entity.id
_entity.type
_entity.pdbx_description
1 polymer ?
#
loop_
_entity_poly.entity_id
_entity_poly.type
_entity_poly.pdbx_seq_one_letter_code
_entity_poly.pdbx_strand_id
1 'polypeptide(L)'
;MVMKCLRALFATTTLLTGIGAGNATVRIVDDPGGWIGTYVDRYEGVRVSGERVIIDGSCVSACTIVLGTVPHDRICVTSRARLGFHAAWDPDARGRKITNPQATQTLYSMYPFEVRRWIDQRGGLTPRIIYLSGRELASMFRPCYLDSQALSR
;
A
#
# COMPACT_ATOMS: atom_id res chain seq x y z
N MET A 1 -59.45 50.15 14.91
CA MET A 1 -58.15 50.36 14.26
C MET A 1 -57.30 49.12 14.61
N VAL A 2 -57.23 48.13 13.75
CA VAL A 2 -56.63 46.80 14.02
C VAL A 2 -55.36 46.69 13.17
N MET A 3 -54.20 46.74 13.85
CA MET A 3 -52.91 46.55 13.21
C MET A 3 -52.65 45.06 13.01
N LYS A 4 -52.56 44.61 11.76
CA LYS A 4 -52.16 43.28 11.37
C LYS A 4 -50.61 43.21 11.34
N CYS A 5 -50.00 42.49 12.31
CA CYS A 5 -48.59 42.14 12.27
C CYS A 5 -48.37 41.02 11.28
N LEU A 6 -47.65 41.32 10.20
CA LEU A 6 -47.19 40.34 9.20
C LEU A 6 -45.90 39.69 9.72
N ARG A 7 -45.96 38.41 10.11
CA ARG A 7 -44.77 37.63 10.46
C ARG A 7 -44.17 37.02 9.17
N ALA A 8 -43.01 37.55 8.78
CA ALA A 8 -42.22 36.95 7.69
C ALA A 8 -41.47 35.74 8.24
N LEU A 9 -41.76 34.55 7.74
CA LEU A 9 -40.97 33.32 7.97
C LEU A 9 -39.80 33.33 6.99
N PHE A 10 -38.58 33.50 7.52
CA PHE A 10 -37.36 33.24 6.76
C PHE A 10 -37.05 31.74 6.83
N ALA A 11 -37.25 31.06 5.72
CA ALA A 11 -36.79 29.67 5.55
C ALA A 11 -35.28 29.69 5.22
N THR A 12 -34.46 29.33 6.18
CA THR A 12 -33.01 29.11 5.99
C THR A 12 -32.80 27.77 5.34
N THR A 13 -32.49 27.76 4.05
CA THR A 13 -32.12 26.57 3.30
C THR A 13 -30.64 26.25 3.60
N THR A 14 -30.39 25.27 4.45
CA THR A 14 -29.03 24.78 4.72
C THR A 14 -28.59 23.92 3.53
N LEU A 15 -27.69 24.42 2.68
CA LEU A 15 -26.98 23.64 1.68
C LEU A 15 -26.00 22.71 2.40
N LEU A 16 -26.31 21.42 2.49
CA LEU A 16 -25.32 20.40 2.81
C LEU A 16 -24.41 20.22 1.59
N THR A 17 -23.27 20.89 1.56
CA THR A 17 -22.18 20.56 0.64
C THR A 17 -21.60 19.23 1.09
N GLY A 18 -21.98 18.13 0.41
CA GLY A 18 -21.34 16.83 0.58
C GLY A 18 -19.87 16.96 0.19
N ILE A 19 -18.98 16.99 1.19
CA ILE A 19 -17.54 16.82 0.97
C ILE A 19 -17.36 15.37 0.54
N GLY A 20 -17.26 15.15 -0.77
CA GLY A 20 -16.86 13.85 -1.31
C GLY A 20 -15.50 13.51 -0.70
N ALA A 21 -15.43 12.51 0.18
CA ALA A 21 -14.18 11.95 0.67
C ALA A 21 -13.45 11.38 -0.55
N GLY A 22 -12.58 12.18 -1.16
CA GLY A 22 -11.61 11.67 -2.12
C GLY A 22 -10.77 10.64 -1.40
N ASN A 23 -10.85 9.36 -1.82
CA ASN A 23 -10.02 8.31 -1.26
C ASN A 23 -8.56 8.72 -1.45
N ALA A 24 -7.90 9.10 -0.36
CA ALA A 24 -6.48 9.40 -0.37
C ALA A 24 -5.72 8.17 -0.92
N THR A 25 -4.60 8.42 -1.58
CA THR A 25 -3.84 7.37 -2.27
C THR A 25 -2.38 7.44 -1.84
N VAL A 26 -1.86 6.33 -1.35
CA VAL A 26 -0.43 6.15 -1.08
C VAL A 26 0.27 5.70 -2.35
N ARG A 27 1.28 6.43 -2.81
CA ARG A 27 2.09 6.08 -3.97
C ARG A 27 3.50 5.69 -3.54
N ILE A 28 3.94 4.49 -3.90
CA ILE A 28 5.27 3.95 -3.63
C ILE A 28 6.08 4.03 -4.91
N VAL A 29 7.10 4.89 -4.94
CA VAL A 29 7.96 5.10 -6.12
C VAL A 29 9.33 4.50 -5.93
N ASP A 30 9.94 4.72 -4.74
CA ASP A 30 11.23 4.14 -4.35
C ASP A 30 11.28 4.00 -2.84
N ASP A 31 11.17 2.76 -2.37
CA ASP A 31 11.15 2.44 -0.95
C ASP A 31 12.05 1.22 -0.68
N PRO A 32 13.25 1.42 -0.11
CA PRO A 32 14.22 0.35 0.17
C PRO A 32 13.82 -0.55 1.34
N GLY A 33 12.74 -0.22 2.04
CA GLY A 33 12.33 -0.91 3.26
C GLY A 33 13.03 -0.40 4.51
N GLY A 34 12.90 -1.16 5.59
CA GLY A 34 13.43 -0.80 6.90
C GLY A 34 12.99 -1.79 7.98
N TRP A 35 12.71 -1.29 9.17
CA TRP A 35 12.25 -2.10 10.29
C TRP A 35 10.84 -2.65 10.04
N ILE A 36 10.66 -3.97 10.19
CA ILE A 36 9.39 -4.67 9.95
C ILE A 36 8.24 -4.03 10.74
N GLY A 37 8.42 -3.78 12.06
CA GLY A 37 7.40 -3.18 12.91
C GLY A 37 6.90 -1.83 12.38
N THR A 38 7.81 -0.96 11.96
CA THR A 38 7.45 0.35 11.39
C THR A 38 6.57 0.22 10.15
N TYR A 39 6.85 -0.76 9.29
CA TYR A 39 6.05 -0.99 8.07
C TYR A 39 4.72 -1.66 8.36
N VAL A 40 4.66 -2.54 9.36
CA VAL A 40 3.38 -3.09 9.84
C VAL A 40 2.47 -1.97 10.31
N ASP A 41 2.95 -1.09 11.20
CA ASP A 41 2.16 0.02 11.74
C ASP A 41 1.73 0.99 10.63
N ARG A 42 2.63 1.32 9.70
CA ARG A 42 2.34 2.18 8.55
C ARG A 42 1.21 1.63 7.69
N TYR A 43 1.30 0.38 7.27
CA TYR A 43 0.31 -0.21 6.38
C TYR A 43 -0.98 -0.60 7.08
N GLU A 44 -0.93 -0.86 8.37
CA GLU A 44 -2.14 -0.98 9.18
C GLU A 44 -2.91 0.34 9.22
N GLY A 45 -2.22 1.48 9.35
CA GLY A 45 -2.82 2.80 9.19
C GLY A 45 -3.51 2.99 7.84
N VAL A 46 -2.84 2.60 6.74
CA VAL A 46 -3.40 2.62 5.37
C VAL A 46 -4.61 1.69 5.24
N ARG A 47 -4.55 0.52 5.88
CA ARG A 47 -5.67 -0.43 5.90
C ARG A 47 -6.90 0.17 6.58
N VAL A 48 -6.70 0.81 7.73
CA VAL A 48 -7.77 1.40 8.56
C VAL A 48 -8.35 2.65 7.91
N SER A 49 -7.51 3.52 7.32
CA SER A 49 -7.97 4.75 6.65
C SER A 49 -8.74 4.50 5.35
N GLY A 50 -8.68 3.29 4.79
CA GLY A 50 -9.35 2.97 3.53
C GLY A 50 -8.61 3.45 2.29
N GLU A 51 -7.40 3.98 2.43
CA GLU A 51 -6.59 4.47 1.32
C GLU A 51 -6.25 3.38 0.30
N ARG A 52 -6.08 3.80 -0.94
CA ARG A 52 -5.56 2.95 -2.02
C ARG A 52 -4.04 3.03 -2.06
N VAL A 53 -3.41 1.97 -2.57
CA VAL A 53 -1.96 1.93 -2.78
C VAL A 53 -1.65 1.75 -4.25
N ILE A 54 -0.78 2.61 -4.76
CA ILE A 54 -0.20 2.52 -6.10
C ILE A 54 1.27 2.16 -5.93
N ILE A 55 1.68 0.98 -6.41
CA ILE A 55 3.09 0.64 -6.50
C ILE A 55 3.58 1.06 -7.88
N ASP A 56 4.41 2.10 -7.92
CA ASP A 56 4.82 2.78 -9.15
C ASP A 56 6.35 2.79 -9.35
N GLY A 57 7.04 1.90 -8.70
CA GLY A 57 8.49 1.77 -8.78
C GLY A 57 9.01 0.70 -7.84
N SER A 58 10.17 0.94 -7.24
CA SER A 58 10.85 0.00 -6.36
C SER A 58 10.20 -0.05 -4.98
N CYS A 59 9.86 -1.24 -4.50
CA CYS A 59 9.40 -1.51 -3.15
C CYS A 59 10.12 -2.76 -2.64
N VAL A 60 11.08 -2.59 -1.75
CA VAL A 60 12.00 -3.66 -1.35
C VAL A 60 11.89 -3.95 0.15
N SER A 61 12.18 -5.19 0.56
CA SER A 61 12.27 -5.57 1.97
C SER A 61 10.96 -5.32 2.71
N ALA A 62 10.99 -4.66 3.87
CA ALA A 62 9.80 -4.37 4.68
C ALA A 62 8.72 -3.56 3.92
N CYS A 63 9.06 -2.82 2.86
CA CYS A 63 8.07 -2.19 2.00
C CYS A 63 7.06 -3.20 1.44
N THR A 64 7.48 -4.43 1.13
CA THR A 64 6.60 -5.47 0.56
C THR A 64 5.53 -5.99 1.52
N ILE A 65 5.58 -5.64 2.81
CA ILE A 65 4.54 -5.92 3.82
C ILE A 65 3.17 -5.35 3.39
N VAL A 66 3.17 -4.29 2.58
CA VAL A 66 1.96 -3.73 1.98
C VAL A 66 1.05 -4.79 1.35
N LEU A 67 1.64 -5.81 0.74
CA LEU A 67 0.92 -6.85 0.00
C LEU A 67 0.06 -7.76 0.89
N GLY A 68 0.44 -7.91 2.16
CA GLY A 68 -0.27 -8.75 3.12
C GLY A 68 -1.10 -7.96 4.13
N THR A 69 -0.87 -6.64 4.26
CA THR A 69 -1.56 -5.81 5.24
C THR A 69 -2.72 -5.04 4.61
N VAL A 70 -2.50 -4.47 3.43
CA VAL A 70 -3.55 -3.73 2.72
C VAL A 70 -4.39 -4.70 1.89
N PRO A 71 -5.74 -4.59 1.87
CA PRO A 71 -6.60 -5.42 1.05
C PRO A 71 -6.18 -5.41 -0.43
N HIS A 72 -6.15 -6.60 -1.03
CA HIS A 72 -5.66 -6.82 -2.39
C HIS A 72 -6.38 -5.95 -3.45
N ASP A 73 -7.67 -5.72 -3.30
CA ASP A 73 -8.49 -4.89 -4.18
C ASP A 73 -8.19 -3.39 -4.09
N ARG A 74 -7.42 -2.97 -3.08
CA ARG A 74 -6.95 -1.59 -2.88
C ARG A 74 -5.52 -1.37 -3.36
N ILE A 75 -4.82 -2.42 -3.83
CA ILE A 75 -3.47 -2.33 -4.38
C ILE A 75 -3.53 -2.41 -5.89
N CYS A 76 -2.83 -1.53 -6.59
CA CYS A 76 -2.55 -1.68 -8.01
C CYS A 76 -1.06 -1.43 -8.32
N VAL A 77 -0.59 -1.95 -9.44
CA VAL A 77 0.81 -1.87 -9.87
C VAL A 77 0.92 -1.22 -11.24
N THR A 78 1.92 -0.36 -11.42
CA THR A 78 2.26 0.19 -12.76
C THR A 78 3.25 -0.71 -13.46
N SER A 79 3.53 -0.43 -14.73
CA SER A 79 4.58 -1.11 -15.49
C SER A 79 5.99 -0.94 -14.91
N ARG A 80 6.19 0.06 -14.05
CA ARG A 80 7.47 0.33 -13.36
C ARG A 80 7.61 -0.40 -12.04
N ALA A 81 6.52 -1.00 -11.53
CA ALA A 81 6.52 -1.66 -10.24
C ALA A 81 7.52 -2.83 -10.20
N ARG A 82 8.31 -2.87 -9.13
CA ARG A 82 9.32 -3.90 -8.87
C ARG A 82 9.37 -4.20 -7.38
N LEU A 83 9.02 -5.41 -7.00
CA LEU A 83 8.98 -5.85 -5.61
C LEU A 83 10.21 -6.70 -5.29
N GLY A 84 10.97 -6.31 -4.26
CA GLY A 84 12.19 -6.99 -3.86
C GLY A 84 12.03 -7.73 -2.52
N PHE A 85 12.26 -9.04 -2.54
CA PHE A 85 12.10 -9.91 -1.38
C PHE A 85 13.44 -10.50 -0.97
N HIS A 86 13.73 -10.52 0.33
CA HIS A 86 14.90 -11.17 0.92
C HIS A 86 14.65 -11.54 2.38
N ALA A 87 15.54 -12.34 2.96
CA ALA A 87 15.49 -12.70 4.37
C ALA A 87 15.68 -11.46 5.28
N ALA A 88 14.93 -11.40 6.36
CA ALA A 88 15.14 -10.38 7.39
C ALA A 88 16.54 -10.56 8.05
N TRP A 89 17.10 -9.47 8.53
CA TRP A 89 18.40 -9.46 9.18
C TRP A 89 18.44 -8.42 10.30
N ASP A 90 19.30 -8.67 11.26
CA ASP A 90 19.68 -7.74 12.33
C ASP A 90 21.16 -7.38 12.23
N PRO A 91 21.55 -6.18 12.65
CA PRO A 91 22.96 -5.83 12.74
C PRO A 91 23.61 -6.56 13.94
N ASP A 92 24.80 -7.12 13.75
CA ASP A 92 25.63 -7.56 14.88
C ASP A 92 26.32 -6.37 15.57
N ALA A 93 27.11 -6.64 16.60
CA ALA A 93 27.85 -5.62 17.34
C ALA A 93 28.82 -4.79 16.48
N ARG A 94 29.14 -5.23 15.26
CA ARG A 94 29.99 -4.56 14.29
C ARG A 94 29.19 -3.96 13.12
N GLY A 95 27.84 -3.96 13.20
CA GLY A 95 26.96 -3.46 12.15
C GLY A 95 26.82 -4.37 10.92
N ARG A 96 27.32 -5.63 10.97
CA ARG A 96 27.18 -6.57 9.85
C ARG A 96 25.79 -7.20 9.88
N LYS A 97 25.20 -7.40 8.68
CA LYS A 97 23.89 -8.02 8.53
C LYS A 97 23.95 -9.51 8.86
N ILE A 98 23.23 -9.91 9.90
CA ILE A 98 23.07 -11.32 10.29
C ILE A 98 21.61 -11.70 10.03
N THR A 99 21.40 -12.74 9.23
CA THR A 99 20.04 -13.23 8.94
C THR A 99 19.32 -13.61 10.23
N ASN A 100 18.09 -13.10 10.37
CA ASN A 100 17.19 -13.46 11.45
C ASN A 100 16.11 -14.43 10.92
N PRO A 101 16.22 -15.75 11.19
CA PRO A 101 15.27 -16.74 10.66
C PRO A 101 13.84 -16.53 11.17
N GLN A 102 13.68 -16.13 12.44
CA GLN A 102 12.36 -15.91 13.04
C GLN A 102 11.66 -14.70 12.40
N ALA A 103 12.35 -13.58 12.25
CA ALA A 103 11.81 -12.41 11.57
C ALA A 103 11.55 -12.69 10.08
N THR A 104 12.37 -13.51 9.43
CA THR A 104 12.16 -13.97 8.04
C THR A 104 10.88 -14.79 7.93
N GLN A 105 10.63 -15.72 8.85
CA GLN A 105 9.42 -16.53 8.86
C GLN A 105 8.18 -15.68 9.13
N THR A 106 8.27 -14.71 10.04
CA THR A 106 7.19 -13.75 10.30
C THR A 106 6.87 -12.96 9.04
N LEU A 107 7.87 -12.39 8.40
CA LEU A 107 7.72 -11.63 7.16
C LEU A 107 7.08 -12.49 6.05
N TYR A 108 7.59 -13.71 5.85
CA TYR A 108 7.05 -14.66 4.86
C TYR A 108 5.57 -14.98 5.10
N SER A 109 5.18 -15.20 6.36
CA SER A 109 3.80 -15.53 6.72
C SER A 109 2.80 -14.41 6.43
N MET A 110 3.27 -13.16 6.35
CA MET A 110 2.43 -12.00 6.03
C MET A 110 2.06 -11.90 4.54
N TYR A 111 2.82 -12.56 3.64
CA TYR A 111 2.55 -12.45 2.21
C TYR A 111 1.32 -13.26 1.77
N PRO A 112 0.59 -12.78 0.72
CA PRO A 112 -0.46 -13.54 0.06
C PRO A 112 0.05 -14.89 -0.47
N PHE A 113 -0.86 -15.85 -0.61
CA PHE A 113 -0.51 -17.21 -1.03
C PHE A 113 0.27 -17.25 -2.36
N GLU A 114 -0.16 -16.49 -3.36
CA GLU A 114 0.48 -16.45 -4.68
C GLU A 114 1.91 -15.93 -4.60
N VAL A 115 2.15 -14.92 -3.77
CA VAL A 115 3.48 -14.34 -3.53
C VAL A 115 4.38 -15.35 -2.80
N ARG A 116 3.88 -16.03 -1.77
CA ARG A 116 4.62 -17.09 -1.07
C ARG A 116 5.03 -18.21 -2.02
N ARG A 117 4.08 -18.72 -2.81
CA ARG A 117 4.35 -19.75 -3.81
C ARG A 117 5.42 -19.32 -4.82
N TRP A 118 5.38 -18.06 -5.26
CA TRP A 118 6.38 -17.50 -6.16
C TRP A 118 7.77 -17.42 -5.51
N ILE A 119 7.85 -17.04 -4.22
CA ILE A 119 9.07 -17.03 -3.42
C ILE A 119 9.65 -18.45 -3.29
N ASP A 120 8.81 -19.44 -2.96
CA ASP A 120 9.22 -20.84 -2.77
C ASP A 120 9.82 -21.43 -4.04
N GLN A 121 9.24 -21.15 -5.20
CA GLN A 121 9.76 -21.57 -6.52
C GLN A 121 11.14 -20.99 -6.83
N ARG A 122 11.59 -19.96 -6.08
CA ARG A 122 12.89 -19.29 -6.23
C ARG A 122 13.87 -19.59 -5.09
N GLY A 123 13.57 -20.59 -4.27
CA GLY A 123 14.43 -21.04 -3.18
C GLY A 123 14.19 -20.32 -1.85
N GLY A 124 13.03 -19.68 -1.68
CA GLY A 124 12.65 -19.02 -0.44
C GLY A 124 13.29 -17.65 -0.24
N LEU A 125 13.08 -17.08 0.95
CA LEU A 125 13.72 -15.84 1.36
C LEU A 125 15.15 -16.10 1.83
N THR A 126 16.12 -15.62 1.09
CA THR A 126 17.56 -15.70 1.39
C THR A 126 18.15 -14.30 1.54
N PRO A 127 19.41 -14.14 1.97
CA PRO A 127 20.05 -12.83 1.97
C PRO A 127 20.12 -12.14 0.60
N ARG A 128 20.03 -12.92 -0.49
CA ARG A 128 19.98 -12.38 -1.85
C ARG A 128 18.56 -11.91 -2.18
N ILE A 129 18.44 -10.71 -2.72
CA ILE A 129 17.14 -10.16 -3.14
C ILE A 129 16.68 -10.88 -4.42
N ILE A 130 15.44 -11.33 -4.43
CA ILE A 130 14.70 -11.77 -5.62
C ILE A 130 13.64 -10.74 -5.97
N TYR A 131 13.40 -10.51 -7.27
CA TYR A 131 12.50 -9.45 -7.72
C TYR A 131 11.30 -9.99 -8.49
N LEU A 132 10.11 -9.61 -8.06
CA LEU A 132 8.85 -9.83 -8.76
C LEU A 132 8.49 -8.55 -9.52
N SER A 133 8.33 -8.65 -10.84
CA SER A 133 8.02 -7.50 -11.70
C SER A 133 7.40 -7.94 -13.03
N GLY A 134 7.05 -6.98 -13.89
CA GLY A 134 6.55 -7.24 -15.23
C GLY A 134 5.30 -8.10 -15.27
N ARG A 135 5.24 -9.05 -16.20
CA ARG A 135 4.05 -9.90 -16.42
C ARG A 135 3.71 -10.80 -15.22
N GLU A 136 4.69 -11.28 -14.47
CA GLU A 136 4.44 -12.10 -13.28
C GLU A 136 3.73 -11.27 -12.20
N LEU A 137 4.19 -10.04 -11.96
CA LEU A 137 3.54 -9.14 -11.00
C LEU A 137 2.13 -8.75 -11.47
N ALA A 138 1.98 -8.41 -12.74
CA ALA A 138 0.69 -8.04 -13.34
C ALA A 138 -0.34 -9.19 -13.36
N SER A 139 0.11 -10.44 -13.26
CA SER A 139 -0.79 -11.59 -13.11
C SER A 139 -1.32 -11.79 -11.69
N MET A 140 -0.65 -11.19 -10.69
CA MET A 140 -1.03 -11.29 -9.28
C MET A 140 -1.77 -10.05 -8.78
N PHE A 141 -1.44 -8.86 -9.29
CA PHE A 141 -2.01 -7.59 -8.89
C PHE A 141 -2.53 -6.82 -10.11
N ARG A 142 -3.69 -6.18 -9.96
CA ARG A 142 -4.29 -5.43 -11.06
C ARG A 142 -3.39 -4.27 -11.50
N PRO A 143 -3.32 -3.97 -12.80
CA PRO A 143 -2.67 -2.76 -13.30
C PRO A 143 -3.35 -1.49 -12.80
N CYS A 144 -2.56 -0.44 -12.50
CA CYS A 144 -3.10 0.89 -12.26
C CYS A 144 -3.43 1.57 -13.59
N TYR A 145 -4.68 1.97 -13.77
CA TYR A 145 -5.10 2.80 -14.90
C TYR A 145 -4.86 4.27 -14.52
N LEU A 146 -3.61 4.71 -14.56
CA LEU A 146 -3.24 6.08 -14.19
C LEU A 146 -3.31 7.08 -15.36
N ASP A 147 -3.41 6.59 -16.59
CA ASP A 147 -3.05 7.40 -17.75
C ASP A 147 -4.22 7.88 -18.62
N SER A 148 -5.47 7.46 -18.37
CA SER A 148 -6.60 7.90 -19.20
C SER A 148 -7.21 9.25 -18.82
N GLN A 149 -6.88 9.80 -17.64
CA GLN A 149 -7.44 11.09 -17.21
C GLN A 149 -6.44 12.26 -17.24
N ALA A 150 -5.15 12.01 -17.42
CA ALA A 150 -4.14 13.07 -17.51
C ALA A 150 -3.97 13.65 -18.93
N LEU A 151 -4.49 13.01 -19.95
CA LEU A 151 -4.39 13.43 -21.35
C LEU A 151 -5.63 14.16 -21.87
N SER A 152 -6.64 14.41 -21.03
CA SER A 152 -7.86 15.12 -21.40
C SER A 152 -7.97 16.52 -20.79
N ARG A 153 -6.86 17.18 -20.49
CA ARG A 153 -6.85 18.60 -20.11
C ARG A 153 -5.85 19.40 -20.92
#